data_3a3c88b8ece877c688199f264ae8fb0f
#
_entry.id   3a3c88b8ece877c688199f264ae8fb0f
#
_cell.length_a   1.000
_cell.length_b   1.000
_cell.length_c   1.000
_cell.angle_alpha   90.00
_cell.angle_beta   90.00
_cell.angle_gamma   90.00
#
_symmetry.space_group_name_H-M   'P 1'
#
loop_
_entity.id
_entity.type
_entity.pdbx_description
1 polymer ?
#
loop_
_entity_poly.entity_id
_entity_poly.type
_entity_poly.pdbx_seq_one_letter_code
_entity_poly.pdbx_strand_id
1 'polypeptide(L)'
;MKSVCFYFHIHQPFRLKRYRFFDIGNDHYYFDDFSDDDIMTRLAENSYMPMCETLLEMIRNTNGAFKCSLSISGTAIEQMQLYVPELIDKLKELADTGCVEFMSGTYSHSLASLEDAEEFMRDVRKHDLMINDLFGKKPVTFVNTELIYDDDIATEVAALSLIHISEPTRLRCIS
;
A
#
# COMPACT_ATOMS: atom_id res chain seq x y z
N MET A 1 14.22 25.87 -8.30
CA MET A 1 14.54 25.07 -7.11
C MET A 1 14.25 23.62 -7.47
N LYS A 2 15.15 22.67 -7.19
CA LYS A 2 14.89 21.23 -7.42
C LYS A 2 14.38 20.63 -6.13
N SER A 3 13.29 19.84 -6.20
CA SER A 3 12.72 19.12 -5.06
C SER A 3 12.91 17.62 -5.28
N VAL A 4 13.11 16.88 -4.17
CA VAL A 4 13.16 15.42 -4.16
C VAL A 4 11.96 14.94 -3.35
N CYS A 5 11.14 14.07 -3.92
CA CYS A 5 10.02 13.45 -3.26
C CYS A 5 10.38 11.99 -2.96
N PHE A 6 10.24 11.59 -1.70
CA PHE A 6 10.43 10.20 -1.28
C PHE A 6 9.07 9.51 -1.21
N TYR A 7 8.96 8.43 -1.96
CA TYR A 7 7.81 7.55 -2.01
C TYR A 7 8.24 6.13 -1.65
N PHE A 8 7.55 5.52 -0.68
CA PHE A 8 7.78 4.15 -0.25
C PHE A 8 6.53 3.33 -0.50
N HIS A 9 6.72 2.14 -1.08
CA HIS A 9 5.64 1.20 -1.33
C HIS A 9 5.84 -0.08 -0.55
N ILE A 10 4.80 -0.52 0.17
CA ILE A 10 4.79 -1.75 0.96
C ILE A 10 3.61 -2.61 0.47
N HIS A 11 3.95 -3.78 -0.04
CA HIS A 11 2.96 -4.79 -0.42
C HIS A 11 3.40 -6.17 0.04
N GLN A 12 2.47 -6.94 0.59
CA GLN A 12 2.63 -8.36 0.90
C GLN A 12 1.35 -9.10 0.52
N PRO A 13 1.42 -10.07 -0.40
CA PRO A 13 0.29 -10.94 -0.72
C PRO A 13 0.12 -12.00 0.36
N PHE A 14 -1.09 -12.48 0.59
CA PHE A 14 -1.30 -13.74 1.28
C PHE A 14 -0.85 -14.90 0.39
N ARG A 15 -0.03 -15.79 0.93
CA ARG A 15 0.52 -16.93 0.21
C ARG A 15 -0.43 -18.09 0.27
N LEU A 16 -0.53 -18.82 -0.85
CA LEU A 16 -1.32 -20.03 -0.91
C LEU A 16 -0.46 -21.23 -0.46
N LYS A 17 -1.03 -22.08 0.40
CA LYS A 17 -0.41 -23.34 0.75
C LYS A 17 -0.40 -24.30 -0.45
N ARG A 18 0.46 -25.30 -0.39
CA ARG A 18 0.53 -26.32 -1.43
C ARG A 18 -0.72 -27.22 -1.37
N TYR A 19 -1.62 -27.03 -2.35
CA TYR A 19 -2.86 -27.79 -2.49
C TYR A 19 -2.64 -29.03 -3.34
N ARG A 20 -3.22 -30.17 -2.89
CA ARG A 20 -3.23 -31.44 -3.64
C ARG A 20 -4.61 -31.66 -4.22
N PHE A 21 -4.68 -32.52 -5.26
CA PHE A 21 -5.97 -32.87 -5.88
C PHE A 21 -7.01 -33.36 -4.87
N PHE A 22 -6.60 -34.14 -3.87
CA PHE A 22 -7.51 -34.68 -2.85
C PHE A 22 -7.95 -33.67 -1.78
N ASP A 23 -7.36 -32.50 -1.74
CA ASP A 23 -7.73 -31.42 -0.83
C ASP A 23 -8.91 -30.61 -1.39
N ILE A 24 -9.14 -30.69 -2.71
CA ILE A 24 -10.22 -29.96 -3.40
C ILE A 24 -11.58 -30.43 -2.88
N GLY A 25 -12.36 -29.47 -2.36
CA GLY A 25 -13.68 -29.73 -1.78
C GLY A 25 -13.67 -30.28 -0.35
N ASN A 26 -12.51 -30.65 0.21
CA ASN A 26 -12.37 -31.15 1.58
C ASN A 26 -11.72 -30.12 2.52
N ASP A 27 -10.82 -29.31 2.03
CA ASP A 27 -10.16 -28.23 2.77
C ASP A 27 -10.40 -26.90 2.03
N HIS A 28 -11.03 -25.94 2.72
CA HIS A 28 -11.35 -24.62 2.17
C HIS A 28 -10.42 -23.51 2.71
N TYR A 29 -9.43 -23.89 3.52
CA TYR A 29 -8.43 -22.97 4.02
C TYR A 29 -7.20 -22.97 3.10
N TYR A 30 -7.08 -21.96 2.26
CA TYR A 30 -6.12 -21.92 1.15
C TYR A 30 -4.78 -21.27 1.50
N PHE A 31 -4.71 -20.53 2.61
CA PHE A 31 -3.55 -19.71 2.95
C PHE A 31 -2.49 -20.46 3.76
N ASP A 32 -1.24 -20.06 3.59
CA ASP A 32 -0.07 -20.57 4.31
C ASP A 32 0.33 -19.57 5.40
N ASP A 33 -0.40 -19.60 6.51
CA ASP A 33 -0.17 -18.69 7.64
C ASP A 33 1.24 -18.79 8.20
N PHE A 34 1.84 -19.98 8.19
CA PHE A 34 3.19 -20.16 8.70
C PHE A 34 4.21 -19.37 7.87
N SER A 35 4.09 -19.47 6.53
CA SER A 35 4.97 -18.72 5.64
C SER A 35 4.68 -17.22 5.70
N ASP A 36 3.43 -16.81 5.85
CA ASP A 36 3.04 -15.40 5.95
C ASP A 36 3.57 -14.78 7.25
N ASP A 37 3.45 -15.48 8.37
CA ASP A 37 4.00 -15.05 9.68
C ASP A 37 5.53 -14.93 9.64
N ASP A 38 6.24 -15.99 9.22
CA ASP A 38 7.71 -15.99 9.15
C ASP A 38 8.24 -14.84 8.28
N ILE A 39 7.64 -14.64 7.11
CA ILE A 39 8.08 -13.60 6.18
C ILE A 39 7.73 -12.21 6.71
N MET A 40 6.51 -11.99 7.23
CA MET A 40 6.10 -10.69 7.75
C MET A 40 6.94 -10.29 8.96
N THR A 41 7.14 -11.21 9.92
CA THR A 41 7.98 -10.96 11.10
C THR A 41 9.41 -10.61 10.70
N ARG A 42 10.02 -11.39 9.81
CA ARG A 42 11.38 -11.12 9.33
C ARG A 42 11.51 -9.80 8.58
N LEU A 43 10.52 -9.43 7.75
CA LEU A 43 10.52 -8.14 7.05
C LEU A 43 10.29 -6.97 8.00
N ALA A 44 9.43 -7.16 8.98
CA ALA A 44 9.21 -6.14 10.02
C ALA A 44 10.50 -5.84 10.78
N GLU A 45 11.18 -6.87 11.27
CA GLU A 45 12.43 -6.70 12.03
C GLU A 45 13.57 -6.11 11.21
N ASN A 46 13.76 -6.56 9.97
CA ASN A 46 14.94 -6.21 9.17
C ASN A 46 14.75 -5.00 8.26
N SER A 47 13.50 -4.58 8.02
CA SER A 47 13.19 -3.53 7.04
C SER A 47 12.18 -2.51 7.55
N TYR A 48 10.95 -2.94 7.90
CA TYR A 48 9.86 -1.99 8.11
C TYR A 48 10.01 -1.20 9.42
N MET A 49 10.38 -1.85 10.52
CA MET A 49 10.63 -1.17 11.80
C MET A 49 11.83 -0.21 11.71
N PRO A 50 13.01 -0.63 11.20
CA PRO A 50 14.13 0.28 10.98
C PRO A 50 13.80 1.44 10.04
N MET A 51 13.00 1.20 8.99
CA MET A 51 12.53 2.27 8.10
C MET A 51 11.69 3.29 8.87
N CYS A 52 10.70 2.85 9.64
CA CYS A 52 9.84 3.73 10.43
C CYS A 52 10.66 4.57 11.41
N GLU A 53 11.61 3.95 12.11
CA GLU A 53 12.50 4.64 13.05
C GLU A 53 13.37 5.70 12.35
N THR A 54 13.94 5.35 11.20
CA THR A 54 14.74 6.28 10.39
C THR A 54 13.88 7.47 9.92
N LEU A 55 12.67 7.23 9.44
CA LEU A 55 11.78 8.31 9.01
C LEU A 55 11.38 9.23 10.17
N LEU A 56 11.06 8.67 11.34
CA LEU A 56 10.78 9.45 12.54
C LEU A 56 11.98 10.30 12.96
N GLU A 57 13.19 9.74 12.93
CA GLU A 57 14.41 10.47 13.22
C GLU A 57 14.65 11.61 12.24
N MET A 58 14.50 11.37 10.94
CA MET A 58 14.62 12.40 9.90
C MET A 58 13.61 13.54 10.08
N ILE A 59 12.36 13.21 10.42
CA ILE A 59 11.32 14.21 10.71
C ILE A 59 11.71 15.05 11.91
N ARG A 60 12.17 14.42 13.02
CA ARG A 60 12.59 15.12 14.25
C ARG A 60 13.80 16.02 13.99
N ASN A 61 14.83 15.48 13.33
CA ASN A 61 16.09 16.22 13.06
C ASN A 61 15.91 17.42 12.14
N THR A 62 14.88 17.40 11.31
CA THR A 62 14.54 18.51 10.40
C THR A 62 13.42 19.41 10.92
N ASN A 63 12.97 19.23 12.16
CA ASN A 63 11.82 19.93 12.73
C ASN A 63 10.58 19.90 11.83
N GLY A 64 10.29 18.73 11.21
CA GLY A 64 9.14 18.53 10.34
C GLY A 64 9.31 19.08 8.90
N ALA A 65 10.50 19.53 8.51
CA ALA A 65 10.75 19.95 7.14
C ALA A 65 10.87 18.75 6.17
N PHE A 66 11.32 17.60 6.65
CA PHE A 66 11.29 16.36 5.87
C PHE A 66 9.86 15.82 5.79
N LYS A 67 9.44 15.49 4.57
CA LYS A 67 8.14 14.87 4.30
C LYS A 67 8.31 13.72 3.32
N CYS A 68 7.45 12.70 3.43
CA CYS A 68 7.45 11.57 2.51
C CYS A 68 6.03 11.02 2.33
N SER A 69 5.87 10.11 1.38
CA SER A 69 4.61 9.42 1.11
C SER A 69 4.78 7.91 1.28
N LEU A 70 3.78 7.26 1.88
CA LEU A 70 3.69 5.81 2.06
C LEU A 70 2.46 5.28 1.32
N SER A 71 2.66 4.26 0.48
CA SER A 71 1.60 3.44 -0.07
C SER A 71 1.72 2.04 0.54
N ILE A 72 0.68 1.59 1.24
CA ILE A 72 0.67 0.29 1.91
C ILE A 72 -0.60 -0.43 1.47
N SER A 73 -0.47 -1.61 0.83
CA SER A 73 -1.65 -2.36 0.41
C SER A 73 -2.48 -2.85 1.61
N GLY A 74 -3.79 -3.00 1.43
CA GLY A 74 -4.67 -3.50 2.48
C GLY A 74 -4.28 -4.88 2.98
N THR A 75 -3.88 -5.78 2.07
CA THR A 75 -3.38 -7.12 2.42
C THR A 75 -2.11 -7.08 3.26
N ALA A 76 -1.21 -6.13 3.03
CA ALA A 76 -0.03 -5.94 3.87
C ALA A 76 -0.42 -5.43 5.27
N ILE A 77 -1.37 -4.51 5.36
CA ILE A 77 -1.90 -4.01 6.64
C ILE A 77 -2.56 -5.14 7.43
N GLU A 78 -3.38 -5.99 6.79
CA GLU A 78 -3.99 -7.16 7.44
C GLU A 78 -2.92 -8.09 8.03
N GLN A 79 -1.87 -8.40 7.28
CA GLN A 79 -0.77 -9.23 7.78
C GLN A 79 0.00 -8.56 8.92
N MET A 80 0.24 -7.24 8.86
CA MET A 80 0.83 -6.51 9.97
C MET A 80 -0.02 -6.58 11.24
N GLN A 81 -1.34 -6.43 11.11
CA GLN A 81 -2.26 -6.55 12.24
C GLN A 81 -2.29 -7.94 12.85
N LEU A 82 -2.13 -8.99 12.01
CA LEU A 82 -2.16 -10.38 12.46
C LEU A 82 -0.85 -10.82 13.13
N TYR A 83 0.29 -10.47 12.54
CA TYR A 83 1.58 -11.06 12.90
C TYR A 83 2.52 -10.09 13.62
N VAL A 84 2.43 -8.77 13.35
CA VAL A 84 3.34 -7.76 13.90
C VAL A 84 2.59 -6.47 14.24
N PRO A 85 1.63 -6.51 15.19
CA PRO A 85 0.78 -5.35 15.49
C PRO A 85 1.54 -4.11 15.96
N GLU A 86 2.72 -4.27 16.56
CA GLU A 86 3.60 -3.17 16.95
C GLU A 86 4.08 -2.32 15.78
N LEU A 87 4.13 -2.87 14.56
CA LEU A 87 4.43 -2.12 13.35
C LEU A 87 3.30 -1.15 13.00
N ILE A 88 2.05 -1.54 13.22
CA ILE A 88 0.90 -0.65 13.07
C ILE A 88 1.00 0.55 14.02
N ASP A 89 1.45 0.32 15.26
CA ASP A 89 1.62 1.41 16.22
C ASP A 89 2.74 2.39 15.79
N LYS A 90 3.81 1.86 15.20
CA LYS A 90 4.86 2.70 14.59
C LYS A 90 4.37 3.52 13.39
N LEU A 91 3.53 2.93 12.55
CA LEU A 91 2.90 3.64 11.43
C LEU A 91 1.93 4.73 11.92
N LYS A 92 1.21 4.51 13.03
CA LYS A 92 0.39 5.55 13.68
C LYS A 92 1.26 6.69 14.20
N GLU A 93 2.40 6.38 14.86
CA GLU A 93 3.35 7.40 15.30
C GLU A 93 3.82 8.28 14.12
N LEU A 94 4.12 7.68 12.97
CA LEU A 94 4.42 8.41 11.73
C LEU A 94 3.26 9.27 11.24
N ALA A 95 2.04 8.74 11.25
CA ALA A 95 0.84 9.48 10.86
C ALA A 95 0.60 10.72 11.74
N ASP A 96 0.84 10.60 13.04
CA ASP A 96 0.65 11.66 14.03
C ASP A 96 1.64 12.83 13.84
N THR A 97 2.80 12.59 13.22
CA THR A 97 3.74 13.67 12.89
C THR A 97 3.18 14.69 11.90
N GLY A 98 2.19 14.31 11.10
CA GLY A 98 1.66 15.13 10.00
C GLY A 98 2.65 15.36 8.84
N CYS A 99 3.79 14.65 8.83
CA CYS A 99 4.83 14.76 7.82
C CYS A 99 4.83 13.60 6.81
N VAL A 100 3.96 12.62 7.02
CA VAL A 100 3.80 11.45 6.15
C VAL A 100 2.41 11.45 5.53
N GLU A 101 2.36 11.34 4.21
CA GLU A 101 1.12 11.16 3.46
C GLU A 101 0.89 9.67 3.23
N PHE A 102 -0.27 9.17 3.67
CA PHE A 102 -0.72 7.83 3.32
C PHE A 102 -1.51 7.91 2.01
N MET A 103 -1.03 7.19 1.01
CA MET A 103 -1.58 7.26 -0.34
C MET A 103 -2.71 6.26 -0.51
N SER A 104 -3.66 6.59 -1.38
CA SER A 104 -4.67 5.67 -1.88
C SER A 104 -4.07 4.68 -2.87
N GLY A 105 -4.66 3.51 -2.95
CA GLY A 105 -4.29 2.46 -3.89
C GLY A 105 -5.34 1.35 -3.92
N THR A 106 -5.08 0.28 -4.64
CA THR A 106 -5.92 -0.90 -4.58
C THR A 106 -5.65 -1.69 -3.29
N TYR A 107 -6.71 -2.15 -2.64
CA TYR A 107 -6.61 -2.90 -1.38
C TYR A 107 -5.78 -4.17 -1.53
N SER A 108 -6.09 -4.94 -2.57
CA SER A 108 -5.48 -6.24 -2.83
C SER A 108 -4.27 -6.18 -3.76
N HIS A 109 -3.80 -4.97 -4.11
CA HIS A 109 -2.78 -4.78 -5.16
C HIS A 109 -3.22 -5.42 -6.48
N SER A 110 -4.49 -5.25 -6.81
CA SER A 110 -5.14 -5.90 -7.95
C SER A 110 -4.90 -5.16 -9.27
N LEU A 111 -5.09 -5.88 -10.38
CA LEU A 111 -5.08 -5.34 -11.73
C LEU A 111 -6.50 -5.08 -12.26
N ALA A 112 -7.49 -4.98 -11.36
CA ALA A 112 -8.89 -4.77 -11.74
C ALA A 112 -9.10 -3.50 -12.57
N SER A 113 -8.24 -2.51 -12.46
CA SER A 113 -8.26 -1.29 -13.28
C SER A 113 -8.19 -1.54 -14.78
N LEU A 114 -7.77 -2.74 -15.22
CA LEU A 114 -7.65 -3.08 -16.66
C LEU A 114 -8.91 -3.71 -17.25
N GLU A 115 -9.80 -4.27 -16.42
CA GLU A 115 -10.89 -5.13 -16.87
C GLU A 115 -12.25 -4.78 -16.25
N ASP A 116 -12.26 -4.31 -14.99
CA ASP A 116 -13.48 -4.13 -14.19
C ASP A 116 -13.40 -2.86 -13.34
N ALA A 117 -13.95 -1.78 -13.88
CA ALA A 117 -13.98 -0.47 -13.20
C ALA A 117 -14.77 -0.50 -11.89
N GLU A 118 -15.85 -1.31 -11.79
CA GLU A 118 -16.65 -1.39 -10.56
C GLU A 118 -15.87 -2.08 -9.44
N GLU A 119 -15.21 -3.19 -9.76
CA GLU A 119 -14.32 -3.90 -8.83
C GLU A 119 -13.15 -3.01 -8.41
N PHE A 120 -12.51 -2.34 -9.37
CA PHE A 120 -11.43 -1.41 -9.11
C PHE A 120 -11.85 -0.31 -8.12
N MET A 121 -12.96 0.36 -8.37
CA MET A 121 -13.50 1.41 -7.51
C MET A 121 -13.87 0.90 -6.11
N ARG A 122 -14.36 -0.33 -6.02
CA ARG A 122 -14.70 -0.98 -4.74
C ARG A 122 -13.43 -1.27 -3.92
N ASP A 123 -12.40 -1.78 -4.57
CA ASP A 123 -11.11 -2.14 -3.96
C ASP A 123 -10.41 -0.87 -3.42
N VAL A 124 -10.40 0.21 -4.20
CA VAL A 124 -9.86 1.51 -3.78
C VAL A 124 -10.62 2.08 -2.59
N ARG A 125 -11.96 2.09 -2.63
CA ARG A 125 -12.76 2.60 -1.50
C ARG A 125 -12.53 1.79 -0.22
N LYS A 126 -12.41 0.46 -0.33
CA LYS A 126 -12.09 -0.42 0.80
C LYS A 126 -10.75 -0.05 1.42
N HIS A 127 -9.76 0.21 0.58
CA HIS A 127 -8.43 0.64 1.02
C HIS A 127 -8.48 1.99 1.75
N ASP A 128 -9.12 2.99 1.17
CA ASP A 128 -9.22 4.34 1.74
C ASP A 128 -9.93 4.34 3.09
N LEU A 129 -10.97 3.53 3.24
CA LEU A 129 -11.64 3.35 4.54
C LEU A 129 -10.69 2.76 5.58
N MET A 130 -9.92 1.73 5.23
CA MET A 130 -8.95 1.12 6.14
C MET A 130 -7.86 2.13 6.57
N ILE A 131 -7.31 2.90 5.63
CA ILE A 131 -6.31 3.94 5.95
C ILE A 131 -6.90 5.00 6.88
N ASN A 132 -8.11 5.46 6.61
CA ASN A 132 -8.78 6.44 7.45
C ASN A 132 -9.07 5.91 8.85
N ASP A 133 -9.55 4.68 8.97
CA ASP A 133 -9.92 4.07 10.25
C ASP A 133 -8.68 3.80 11.13
N LEU A 134 -7.56 3.38 10.53
CA LEU A 134 -6.35 3.05 11.27
C LEU A 134 -5.48 4.26 11.61
N PHE A 135 -5.35 5.20 10.69
CA PHE A 135 -4.40 6.30 10.80
C PHE A 135 -5.06 7.68 10.93
N GLY A 136 -6.39 7.77 10.84
CA GLY A 136 -7.12 9.03 10.89
C GLY A 136 -6.79 9.97 9.73
N LYS A 137 -6.30 9.42 8.61
CA LYS A 137 -5.87 10.17 7.42
C LYS A 137 -6.73 9.80 6.23
N LYS A 138 -7.36 10.79 5.61
CA LYS A 138 -8.06 10.59 4.35
C LYS A 138 -7.02 10.69 3.22
N PRO A 139 -6.79 9.63 2.42
CA PRO A 139 -5.93 9.72 1.26
C PRO A 139 -6.42 10.76 0.26
N VAL A 140 -5.49 11.47 -0.37
CA VAL A 140 -5.81 12.44 -1.44
C VAL A 140 -5.06 12.13 -2.73
N THR A 141 -3.98 11.37 -2.63
CA THR A 141 -3.14 10.99 -3.74
C THR A 141 -3.26 9.50 -4.00
N PHE A 142 -3.43 9.12 -5.26
CA PHE A 142 -3.60 7.73 -5.70
C PHE A 142 -2.37 7.23 -6.46
N VAL A 143 -2.00 5.98 -6.18
CA VAL A 143 -0.98 5.24 -6.95
C VAL A 143 -1.56 3.90 -7.37
N ASN A 144 -1.62 3.67 -8.68
CA ASN A 144 -2.12 2.41 -9.20
C ASN A 144 -1.09 1.29 -9.07
N THR A 145 -1.58 0.05 -9.01
CA THR A 145 -0.79 -1.18 -9.06
C THR A 145 0.13 -1.15 -10.27
N GLU A 146 1.42 -1.50 -10.04
CA GLU A 146 2.47 -1.53 -11.06
C GLU A 146 2.65 -0.23 -11.85
N LEU A 147 2.16 0.91 -11.29
CA LEU A 147 2.18 2.22 -11.96
C LEU A 147 1.46 2.22 -13.32
N ILE A 148 0.51 1.32 -13.51
CA ILE A 148 -0.31 1.27 -14.72
C ILE A 148 -1.19 2.51 -14.79
N TYR A 149 -1.23 3.13 -15.94
CA TYR A 149 -2.02 4.32 -16.18
C TYR A 149 -2.57 4.35 -17.61
N ASP A 150 -3.84 4.75 -17.72
CA ASP A 150 -4.47 5.20 -18.96
C ASP A 150 -5.55 6.25 -18.65
N ASP A 151 -6.18 6.79 -19.66
CA ASP A 151 -7.18 7.86 -19.52
C ASP A 151 -8.48 7.36 -18.86
N ASP A 152 -8.81 6.10 -19.01
CA ASP A 152 -10.00 5.49 -18.39
C ASP A 152 -9.77 5.36 -16.87
N ILE A 153 -8.61 4.85 -16.46
CA ILE A 153 -8.20 4.80 -15.06
C ILE A 153 -8.18 6.21 -14.43
N ALA A 154 -7.65 7.20 -15.17
CA ALA A 154 -7.63 8.58 -14.69
C ALA A 154 -9.04 9.13 -14.44
N THR A 155 -9.99 8.80 -15.30
CA THR A 155 -11.40 9.22 -15.18
C THR A 155 -12.04 8.61 -13.92
N GLU A 156 -11.83 7.32 -13.68
CA GLU A 156 -12.33 6.62 -12.50
C GLU A 156 -11.72 7.19 -11.19
N VAL A 157 -10.40 7.40 -11.18
CA VAL A 157 -9.69 7.98 -10.02
C VAL A 157 -10.16 9.40 -9.73
N ALA A 158 -10.38 10.22 -10.76
CA ALA A 158 -10.93 11.57 -10.61
C ALA A 158 -12.34 11.56 -10.00
N ALA A 159 -13.18 10.57 -10.33
CA ALA A 159 -14.49 10.39 -9.72
C ALA A 159 -14.44 10.11 -8.22
N LEU A 160 -13.32 9.58 -7.70
CA LEU A 160 -13.05 9.40 -6.27
C LEU A 160 -12.51 10.67 -5.59
N SER A 161 -12.34 11.76 -6.32
CA SER A 161 -11.69 12.99 -5.84
C SER A 161 -10.23 12.78 -5.39
N LEU A 162 -9.54 11.85 -6.04
CA LEU A 162 -8.12 11.56 -5.82
C LEU A 162 -7.26 12.19 -6.93
N ILE A 163 -6.02 12.51 -6.59
CA ILE A 163 -5.02 13.00 -7.53
C ILE A 163 -4.09 11.83 -7.90
N HIS A 164 -3.98 11.53 -9.18
CA HIS A 164 -3.08 10.48 -9.68
C HIS A 164 -1.64 10.99 -9.79
N ILE A 165 -0.65 10.23 -9.27
CA ILE A 165 0.77 10.67 -9.28
C ILE A 165 1.55 10.18 -10.49
N SER A 166 1.24 9.03 -11.07
CA SER A 166 2.05 8.55 -12.18
C SER A 166 1.63 9.19 -13.48
N GLU A 167 2.51 10.06 -14.01
CA GLU A 167 2.43 10.41 -15.42
C GLU A 167 3.02 9.26 -16.24
N PRO A 168 2.32 8.76 -17.27
CA PRO A 168 2.93 7.87 -18.22
C PRO A 168 4.06 8.67 -18.90
N THR A 169 5.28 8.28 -18.67
CA THR A 169 6.34 8.66 -19.58
C THR A 169 5.95 8.03 -20.92
N ARG A 170 5.31 8.76 -21.81
CA ARG A 170 5.16 8.32 -23.18
C ARG A 170 6.56 8.01 -23.68
N LEU A 171 6.88 6.74 -23.80
CA LEU A 171 7.93 6.29 -24.66
C LEU A 171 7.56 6.84 -26.05
N ARG A 172 8.11 8.01 -26.40
CA ARG A 172 8.15 8.43 -27.79
C ARG A 172 9.01 7.38 -28.48
N CYS A 173 8.37 6.42 -29.10
CA CYS A 173 9.02 5.68 -30.16
C CYS A 173 9.51 6.71 -31.14
N ILE A 174 10.80 6.97 -31.13
CA ILE A 174 11.46 7.74 -32.19
C ILE A 174 11.44 6.82 -33.39
N SER A 175 10.54 7.12 -34.32
CA SER A 175 10.54 6.56 -35.66
C SER A 175 11.72 7.12 -36.46
#